data_90db7b74ebdeed9621132caf1a9768ad
#
_entry.id   90db7b74ebdeed9621132caf1a9768ad
#
_cell.length_a   1.000
_cell.length_b   1.000
_cell.length_c   1.000
_cell.angle_alpha   90.00
_cell.angle_beta   90.00
_cell.angle_gamma   90.00
#
_symmetry.space_group_name_H-M   'P 1'
#
loop_
_entity.id
_entity.type
_entity.pdbx_description
1 polymer ?
#
loop_
_entity_poly.entity_id
_entity_poly.type
_entity_poly.pdbx_seq_one_letter_code
_entity_poly.pdbx_strand_id
1 'polypeptide(L)'
;MSGSGSGSCSYFIFEKAKNTNIDSEDENNKIITIDSNKQNVYILPYNNLDYYKNYGLFEKGLIEWSKQFCSSDKNMLDIGAHSGTYSISLAHLCNKVYAFEPQQMTYYSLCGSVALSNIQNINCIKYGLGSETQIGIQTLNIISDDGGGSTLHCNTSTANNSNVLKTETIEVKTLDRFNITNISFIKMDVEDNEFNVLLGSLNTLKNSNYPKILFESNTYNEKLFNFLKALNYNVITINGVNNMFLASTN
;
A
#
# COMPACT_ATOMS: atom_id res chain seq x y z
N MET A 1 36.61 16.22 4.75
CA MET A 1 36.10 15.53 3.57
C MET A 1 34.83 14.78 4.00
N SER A 2 33.71 15.40 3.76
CA SER A 2 32.39 14.84 4.11
C SER A 2 31.90 13.98 2.95
N GLY A 3 31.94 12.66 3.14
CA GLY A 3 31.36 11.72 2.21
C GLY A 3 29.85 11.75 2.34
N SER A 4 29.16 12.38 1.39
CA SER A 4 27.73 12.24 1.23
C SER A 4 27.45 10.84 0.70
N GLY A 5 27.09 9.93 1.58
CA GLY A 5 26.54 8.62 1.20
C GLY A 5 25.18 8.84 0.55
N SER A 6 25.14 8.85 -0.78
CA SER A 6 23.88 8.70 -1.51
C SER A 6 23.43 7.25 -1.36
N GLY A 7 22.54 6.99 -0.40
CA GLY A 7 21.85 5.71 -0.30
C GLY A 7 21.09 5.46 -1.59
N SER A 8 21.60 4.60 -2.46
CA SER A 8 20.89 4.18 -3.66
C SER A 8 19.89 3.11 -3.25
N CYS A 9 18.60 3.44 -3.29
CA CYS A 9 17.56 2.43 -3.13
C CYS A 9 17.64 1.46 -4.32
N SER A 10 17.95 0.20 -4.06
CA SER A 10 18.01 -0.85 -5.08
C SER A 10 16.72 -1.65 -5.06
N TYR A 11 16.21 -1.97 -6.24
CA TYR A 11 15.00 -2.78 -6.43
C TYR A 11 15.34 -4.08 -7.14
N PHE A 12 14.52 -5.11 -6.92
CA PHE A 12 14.57 -6.35 -7.69
C PHE A 12 13.18 -6.70 -8.21
N ILE A 13 13.14 -7.56 -9.22
CA ILE A 13 11.90 -8.08 -9.78
C ILE A 13 11.63 -9.43 -9.13
N PHE A 14 10.45 -9.56 -8.53
CA PHE A 14 9.96 -10.79 -7.94
C PHE A 14 8.84 -11.36 -8.79
N GLU A 15 9.02 -12.58 -9.26
CA GLU A 15 8.05 -13.33 -10.04
C GLU A 15 7.44 -14.43 -9.17
N LYS A 16 6.11 -14.47 -9.07
CA LYS A 16 5.41 -15.51 -8.32
C LYS A 16 5.36 -16.78 -9.16
N ALA A 17 6.43 -17.58 -9.10
CA ALA A 17 6.47 -18.86 -9.79
C ALA A 17 5.42 -19.85 -9.27
N LYS A 18 4.73 -20.51 -10.17
CA LYS A 18 4.11 -21.80 -9.89
C LYS A 18 5.26 -22.84 -9.92
N ASN A 19 5.66 -23.31 -8.73
CA ASN A 19 6.54 -24.49 -8.56
C ASN A 19 7.54 -24.75 -9.71
N THR A 20 8.63 -24.02 -9.72
CA THR A 20 9.81 -24.45 -10.48
C THR A 20 11.03 -24.32 -9.58
N ASN A 21 11.82 -25.39 -9.53
CA ASN A 21 13.13 -25.41 -8.89
C ASN A 21 13.97 -24.31 -9.53
N ILE A 22 14.44 -23.35 -8.73
CA ILE A 22 15.40 -22.36 -9.18
C ILE A 22 16.77 -23.05 -9.11
N ASP A 23 17.19 -23.65 -10.20
CA ASP A 23 18.55 -24.07 -10.40
C ASP A 23 19.28 -22.97 -11.21
N SER A 24 20.34 -22.51 -10.61
CA SER A 24 21.44 -21.67 -11.11
C SER A 24 21.48 -20.22 -10.61
N GLU A 25 22.45 -20.03 -9.74
CA GLU A 25 23.03 -18.73 -9.37
C GLU A 25 23.78 -18.17 -10.59
N ASP A 26 23.21 -17.16 -11.22
CA ASP A 26 23.95 -16.24 -12.07
C ASP A 26 23.88 -14.84 -11.44
N GLU A 27 24.90 -14.48 -10.70
CA GLU A 27 25.00 -13.20 -9.97
C GLU A 27 25.04 -11.97 -10.90
N ASN A 28 25.15 -12.13 -12.21
CA ASN A 28 25.36 -11.05 -13.17
C ASN A 28 24.19 -10.77 -14.12
N ASN A 29 23.15 -11.60 -14.16
CA ASN A 29 22.01 -11.40 -15.08
C ASN A 29 20.72 -11.07 -14.31
N LYS A 30 20.42 -9.77 -14.21
CA LYS A 30 19.15 -9.24 -13.68
C LYS A 30 17.99 -9.37 -14.67
N ILE A 31 18.06 -10.25 -15.66
CA ILE A 31 16.98 -10.49 -16.62
C ILE A 31 16.20 -11.71 -16.15
N ILE A 32 15.04 -11.46 -15.56
CA ILE A 32 14.07 -12.52 -15.27
C ILE A 32 13.29 -12.76 -16.57
N THR A 33 13.35 -14.00 -17.08
CA THR A 33 12.55 -14.41 -18.23
C THR A 33 11.09 -14.42 -17.81
N ILE A 34 10.29 -13.53 -18.40
CA ILE A 34 8.85 -13.49 -18.20
C ILE A 34 8.24 -14.65 -19.00
N ASP A 35 7.75 -15.67 -18.30
CA ASP A 35 6.97 -16.73 -18.95
C ASP A 35 5.58 -16.18 -19.30
N SER A 36 5.10 -16.48 -20.51
CA SER A 36 3.84 -16.00 -21.10
C SER A 36 2.56 -16.46 -20.38
N ASN A 37 2.67 -17.20 -19.30
CA ASN A 37 1.56 -17.79 -18.55
C ASN A 37 1.01 -16.94 -17.39
N LYS A 38 0.83 -15.62 -17.58
CA LYS A 38 0.14 -14.72 -16.62
C LYS A 38 0.64 -14.83 -15.17
N GLN A 39 1.89 -14.53 -14.94
CA GLN A 39 2.44 -14.40 -13.59
C GLN A 39 2.43 -12.94 -13.15
N ASN A 40 2.07 -12.70 -11.88
CA ASN A 40 2.22 -11.40 -11.27
C ASN A 40 3.69 -11.09 -11.05
N VAL A 41 4.14 -9.94 -11.54
CA VAL A 41 5.52 -9.45 -11.42
C VAL A 41 5.52 -8.28 -10.42
N TYR A 42 6.51 -8.27 -9.52
CA TYR A 42 6.64 -7.23 -8.51
C TYR A 42 8.06 -6.65 -8.54
N ILE A 43 8.15 -5.33 -8.60
CA ILE A 43 9.40 -4.59 -8.38
C ILE A 43 9.46 -4.24 -6.91
N LEU A 44 10.34 -4.90 -6.17
CA LEU A 44 10.40 -4.83 -4.72
C LEU A 44 11.74 -4.28 -4.24
N PRO A 45 11.78 -3.63 -3.06
CA PRO A 45 13.03 -3.15 -2.48
C PRO A 45 14.03 -4.28 -2.21
N TYR A 46 15.29 -4.05 -2.61
CA TYR A 46 16.34 -5.07 -2.53
C TYR A 46 16.71 -5.45 -1.08
N ASN A 47 16.57 -4.55 -0.13
CA ASN A 47 16.89 -4.80 1.29
C ASN A 47 16.14 -6.00 1.87
N ASN A 48 14.98 -6.34 1.31
CA ASN A 48 14.12 -7.42 1.78
C ASN A 48 14.22 -8.68 0.89
N LEU A 49 15.23 -8.76 0.02
CA LEU A 49 15.37 -9.84 -0.95
C LEU A 49 15.34 -11.23 -0.32
N ASP A 50 16.09 -11.43 0.77
CA ASP A 50 16.16 -12.73 1.45
C ASP A 50 14.81 -13.13 2.07
N TYR A 51 14.06 -12.15 2.59
CA TYR A 51 12.72 -12.41 3.07
C TYR A 51 11.81 -12.90 1.94
N TYR A 52 11.80 -12.19 0.81
CA TYR A 52 10.95 -12.53 -0.33
C TYR A 52 11.32 -13.89 -0.93
N LYS A 53 12.62 -14.22 -1.03
CA LYS A 53 13.08 -15.53 -1.50
C LYS A 53 12.60 -16.67 -0.61
N ASN A 54 12.62 -16.48 0.72
CA ASN A 54 12.30 -17.54 1.68
C ASN A 54 10.81 -17.66 1.99
N TYR A 55 10.08 -16.53 2.03
CA TYR A 55 8.71 -16.48 2.56
C TYR A 55 7.67 -15.96 1.54
N GLY A 56 8.11 -15.40 0.42
CA GLY A 56 7.25 -14.74 -0.57
C GLY A 56 6.87 -13.33 -0.13
N LEU A 57 5.75 -12.81 -0.64
CA LEU A 57 5.32 -11.45 -0.36
C LEU A 57 5.07 -11.23 1.14
N PHE A 58 5.38 -10.03 1.63
CA PHE A 58 4.92 -9.57 2.93
C PHE A 58 3.40 -9.70 3.00
N GLU A 59 2.89 -10.00 4.18
CA GLU A 59 1.44 -10.13 4.42
C GLU A 59 0.72 -11.12 3.48
N LYS A 60 1.43 -12.10 2.90
CA LYS A 60 0.84 -13.08 1.97
C LYS A 60 -0.43 -13.72 2.52
N GLY A 61 -0.46 -14.06 3.82
CA GLY A 61 -1.65 -14.60 4.49
C GLY A 61 -2.83 -13.64 4.50
N LEU A 62 -2.58 -12.35 4.76
CA LEU A 62 -3.59 -11.29 4.72
C LEU A 62 -4.09 -11.04 3.30
N ILE A 63 -3.20 -11.03 2.31
CA ILE A 63 -3.57 -10.89 0.89
C ILE A 63 -4.51 -12.04 0.49
N GLU A 64 -4.16 -13.29 0.82
CA GLU A 64 -5.01 -14.44 0.52
C GLU A 64 -6.37 -14.36 1.24
N TRP A 65 -6.36 -13.97 2.52
CA TRP A 65 -7.57 -13.78 3.31
C TRP A 65 -8.46 -12.65 2.77
N SER A 66 -7.86 -11.58 2.25
CA SER A 66 -8.58 -10.42 1.70
C SER A 66 -9.34 -10.72 0.41
N LYS A 67 -9.03 -11.80 -0.30
CA LYS A 67 -9.73 -12.23 -1.52
C LYS A 67 -11.24 -12.33 -1.34
N GLN A 68 -11.69 -12.76 -0.17
CA GLN A 68 -13.12 -12.89 0.15
C GLN A 68 -13.90 -11.57 0.18
N PHE A 69 -13.20 -10.42 0.24
CA PHE A 69 -13.81 -9.09 0.27
C PHE A 69 -13.87 -8.44 -1.11
N CYS A 70 -13.18 -9.02 -2.08
CA CYS A 70 -13.18 -8.55 -3.47
C CYS A 70 -14.40 -9.07 -4.22
N SER A 71 -14.83 -8.32 -5.24
CA SER A 71 -15.92 -8.72 -6.13
C SER A 71 -15.66 -8.22 -7.55
N SER A 72 -15.87 -9.08 -8.56
CA SER A 72 -15.56 -8.77 -9.95
C SER A 72 -16.43 -7.66 -10.56
N ASP A 73 -17.54 -7.32 -9.92
CA ASP A 73 -18.43 -6.22 -10.29
C ASP A 73 -18.18 -4.94 -9.49
N LYS A 74 -17.27 -4.97 -8.50
CA LYS A 74 -16.95 -3.85 -7.61
C LYS A 74 -15.49 -3.44 -7.65
N ASN A 75 -15.23 -2.23 -7.19
CA ASN A 75 -13.91 -1.67 -7.13
C ASN A 75 -13.21 -1.99 -5.80
N MET A 76 -11.88 -1.96 -5.82
CA MET A 76 -11.01 -2.01 -4.65
C MET A 76 -10.19 -0.73 -4.58
N LEU A 77 -9.95 -0.24 -3.36
CA LEU A 77 -8.96 0.79 -3.09
C LEU A 77 -7.77 0.18 -2.35
N ASP A 78 -6.57 0.55 -2.78
CA ASP A 78 -5.29 0.24 -2.14
C ASP A 78 -4.63 1.57 -1.80
N ILE A 79 -4.76 1.99 -0.54
CA ILE A 79 -4.33 3.31 -0.05
C ILE A 79 -3.04 3.11 0.73
N GLY A 80 -1.93 3.71 0.25
CA GLY A 80 -0.58 3.34 0.63
C GLY A 80 -0.17 2.04 -0.07
N ALA A 81 -0.29 2.04 -1.41
CA ALA A 81 -0.14 0.80 -2.20
C ALA A 81 1.31 0.30 -2.25
N HIS A 82 2.27 1.14 -1.90
CA HIS A 82 3.69 0.81 -1.95
C HIS A 82 4.07 0.23 -3.33
N SER A 83 4.71 -0.94 -3.40
CA SER A 83 5.06 -1.63 -4.65
C SER A 83 3.88 -2.38 -5.30
N GLY A 84 2.67 -2.28 -4.74
CA GLY A 84 1.44 -2.83 -5.32
C GLY A 84 1.15 -4.28 -4.97
N THR A 85 1.66 -4.80 -3.85
CA THR A 85 1.49 -6.22 -3.48
C THR A 85 0.02 -6.63 -3.36
N TYR A 86 -0.82 -5.82 -2.71
CA TYR A 86 -2.26 -6.04 -2.66
C TYR A 86 -2.92 -5.80 -4.01
N SER A 87 -2.67 -4.65 -4.63
CA SER A 87 -3.26 -4.26 -5.91
C SER A 87 -3.08 -5.33 -6.98
N ILE A 88 -1.85 -5.81 -7.19
CA ILE A 88 -1.52 -6.79 -8.21
C ILE A 88 -2.08 -8.17 -7.88
N SER A 89 -1.99 -8.57 -6.60
CA SER A 89 -2.47 -9.89 -6.18
C SER A 89 -3.99 -10.02 -6.26
N LEU A 90 -4.75 -8.93 -6.08
CA LEU A 90 -6.22 -8.94 -5.98
C LEU A 90 -6.93 -8.42 -7.24
N ALA A 91 -6.21 -7.79 -8.18
CA ALA A 91 -6.81 -7.14 -9.36
C ALA A 91 -7.74 -8.06 -10.16
N HIS A 92 -7.38 -9.34 -10.29
CA HIS A 92 -8.16 -10.32 -11.05
C HIS A 92 -9.54 -10.65 -10.43
N LEU A 93 -9.76 -10.23 -9.17
CA LEU A 93 -11.02 -10.41 -8.43
C LEU A 93 -11.87 -9.15 -8.38
N CYS A 94 -11.41 -8.04 -8.96
CA CYS A 94 -12.04 -6.73 -8.87
C CYS A 94 -12.42 -6.20 -10.26
N ASN A 95 -13.45 -5.35 -10.33
CA ASN A 95 -13.74 -4.59 -11.54
C ASN A 95 -12.58 -3.64 -11.86
N LYS A 96 -12.20 -2.79 -10.90
CA LYS A 96 -11.02 -1.92 -10.95
C LYS A 96 -10.36 -1.85 -9.58
N VAL A 97 -9.04 -1.64 -9.60
CA VAL A 97 -8.25 -1.29 -8.42
C VAL A 97 -7.74 0.13 -8.60
N TYR A 98 -7.89 0.95 -7.57
CA TYR A 98 -7.32 2.29 -7.49
C TYR A 98 -6.23 2.27 -6.43
N ALA A 99 -4.98 2.34 -6.87
CA ALA A 99 -3.79 2.21 -6.04
C ALA A 99 -3.16 3.59 -5.83
N PHE A 100 -3.20 4.08 -4.59
CA PHE A 100 -2.67 5.39 -4.20
C PHE A 100 -1.30 5.22 -3.55
N GLU A 101 -0.28 5.85 -4.13
CA GLU A 101 1.08 5.84 -3.62
C GLU A 101 1.75 7.20 -3.86
N PRO A 102 2.01 8.01 -2.82
CA PRO A 102 2.55 9.34 -3.00
C PRO A 102 4.05 9.39 -3.27
N GLN A 103 4.84 8.44 -2.71
CA GLN A 103 6.29 8.45 -2.81
C GLN A 103 6.77 8.12 -4.22
N GLN A 104 7.64 8.95 -4.79
CA GLN A 104 8.04 8.89 -6.20
C GLN A 104 8.59 7.53 -6.64
N MET A 105 9.59 7.01 -5.92
CA MET A 105 10.26 5.77 -6.33
C MET A 105 9.39 4.55 -6.12
N THR A 106 8.63 4.53 -5.05
CA THR A 106 7.66 3.48 -4.73
C THR A 106 6.52 3.47 -5.75
N TYR A 107 6.03 4.65 -6.12
CA TYR A 107 5.05 4.81 -7.21
C TYR A 107 5.59 4.28 -8.56
N TYR A 108 6.86 4.53 -8.89
CA TYR A 108 7.46 3.97 -10.10
C TYR A 108 7.55 2.45 -10.05
N SER A 109 7.86 1.87 -8.88
CA SER A 109 7.86 0.42 -8.68
C SER A 109 6.45 -0.16 -8.84
N LEU A 110 5.42 0.48 -8.30
CA LEU A 110 4.01 0.12 -8.49
C LEU A 110 3.65 0.11 -9.99
N CYS A 111 3.90 1.21 -10.70
CA CYS A 111 3.61 1.31 -12.14
C CYS A 111 4.35 0.26 -12.96
N GLY A 112 5.64 0.05 -12.67
CA GLY A 112 6.46 -0.97 -13.31
C GLY A 112 5.94 -2.38 -13.07
N SER A 113 5.55 -2.68 -11.84
CA SER A 113 4.97 -3.97 -11.44
C SER A 113 3.65 -4.25 -12.19
N VAL A 114 2.78 -3.24 -12.28
CA VAL A 114 1.51 -3.32 -13.03
C VAL A 114 1.78 -3.56 -14.53
N ALA A 115 2.70 -2.81 -15.13
CA ALA A 115 3.04 -2.92 -16.53
C ALA A 115 3.64 -4.29 -16.87
N LEU A 116 4.60 -4.77 -16.08
CA LEU A 116 5.24 -6.09 -16.27
C LEU A 116 4.26 -7.24 -16.03
N SER A 117 3.28 -7.07 -15.15
CA SER A 117 2.19 -8.03 -14.92
C SER A 117 1.12 -7.99 -16.01
N ASN A 118 1.19 -7.06 -16.96
CA ASN A 118 0.19 -6.83 -18.01
C ASN A 118 -1.26 -6.72 -17.45
N ILE A 119 -1.43 -6.06 -16.31
CA ILE A 119 -2.73 -5.87 -15.66
C ILE A 119 -3.35 -4.55 -16.14
N GLN A 120 -4.58 -4.61 -16.69
CA GLN A 120 -5.23 -3.48 -17.34
C GLN A 120 -6.24 -2.74 -16.44
N ASN A 121 -6.63 -3.33 -15.31
CA ASN A 121 -7.66 -2.79 -14.44
C ASN A 121 -7.12 -2.15 -13.14
N ILE A 122 -5.82 -1.84 -13.07
CA ILE A 122 -5.21 -1.07 -11.98
C ILE A 122 -4.95 0.35 -12.43
N ASN A 123 -5.46 1.32 -11.69
CA ASN A 123 -5.17 2.74 -11.84
C ASN A 123 -4.15 3.14 -10.76
N CYS A 124 -2.90 3.36 -11.14
CA CYS A 124 -1.89 3.89 -10.24
C CYS A 124 -2.04 5.40 -10.10
N ILE A 125 -2.15 5.91 -8.88
CA ILE A 125 -2.46 7.32 -8.59
C ILE A 125 -1.42 7.89 -7.65
N LYS A 126 -0.64 8.88 -8.13
CA LYS A 126 0.44 9.50 -7.37
C LYS A 126 -0.06 10.66 -6.50
N TYR A 127 -0.84 10.35 -5.48
CA TYR A 127 -1.31 11.30 -4.48
C TYR A 127 -1.26 10.67 -3.09
N GLY A 128 -0.90 11.47 -2.10
CA GLY A 128 -1.24 11.18 -0.71
C GLY A 128 -2.73 11.43 -0.49
N LEU A 129 -3.32 10.67 0.41
CA LEU A 129 -4.70 10.91 0.85
C LEU A 129 -4.73 11.46 2.27
N GLY A 130 -5.70 12.33 2.53
CA GLY A 130 -5.87 12.96 3.84
C GLY A 130 -7.18 13.71 3.98
N SER A 131 -7.28 14.51 5.05
CA SER A 131 -8.45 15.36 5.32
C SER A 131 -8.41 16.66 4.51
N GLU A 132 -9.52 17.41 4.49
CA GLU A 132 -9.61 18.74 3.87
C GLU A 132 -8.54 19.72 4.40
N THR A 133 -8.09 19.56 5.65
CA THR A 133 -7.04 20.42 6.23
C THR A 133 -5.63 20.07 5.77
N GLN A 134 -5.43 18.92 5.15
CA GLN A 134 -4.13 18.46 4.64
C GLN A 134 -3.99 18.65 3.12
N ILE A 135 -5.02 19.14 2.42
CA ILE A 135 -4.97 19.31 0.97
C ILE A 135 -3.85 20.25 0.55
N GLY A 136 -3.18 19.87 -0.53
CA GLY A 136 -2.09 20.63 -1.15
C GLY A 136 -0.75 19.96 -1.00
N ILE A 137 0.29 20.77 -1.03
CA ILE A 137 1.68 20.32 -0.96
C ILE A 137 2.04 20.01 0.49
N GLN A 138 2.53 18.80 0.73
CA GLN A 138 2.95 18.30 2.04
C GLN A 138 4.37 17.72 1.95
N THR A 139 5.03 17.64 3.11
CA THR A 139 6.32 16.97 3.23
C THR A 139 6.14 15.55 3.75
N LEU A 140 6.55 14.57 2.97
CA LEU A 140 6.62 13.16 3.36
C LEU A 140 8.00 12.88 3.95
N ASN A 141 8.04 12.34 5.16
CA ASN A 141 9.27 11.91 5.83
C ASN A 141 9.52 10.45 5.49
N ILE A 142 10.64 10.16 4.85
CA ILE A 142 11.06 8.82 4.47
C ILE A 142 12.03 8.31 5.52
N ILE A 143 11.64 7.25 6.22
CA ILE A 143 12.37 6.70 7.36
C ILE A 143 13.11 5.39 7.05
N SER A 144 12.82 4.78 5.90
CA SER A 144 13.47 3.55 5.46
C SER A 144 13.82 3.59 3.97
N ASP A 145 14.87 2.87 3.58
CA ASP A 145 15.33 2.83 2.18
C ASP A 145 14.36 2.09 1.26
N ASP A 146 13.50 1.22 1.81
CA ASP A 146 12.48 0.50 1.07
C ASP A 146 11.19 1.30 0.85
N GLY A 147 11.08 2.48 1.48
CA GLY A 147 9.90 3.34 1.40
C GLY A 147 8.79 2.96 2.38
N GLY A 148 8.92 1.84 3.10
CA GLY A 148 8.01 1.48 4.17
C GLY A 148 8.12 2.47 5.35
N GLY A 149 7.03 2.66 6.08
CA GLY A 149 7.00 3.57 7.23
C GLY A 149 7.09 5.07 6.88
N SER A 150 6.97 5.46 5.60
CA SER A 150 7.01 6.88 5.19
C SER A 150 5.76 7.62 5.64
N THR A 151 5.92 8.70 6.42
CA THR A 151 4.82 9.36 7.13
C THR A 151 4.77 10.88 6.91
N LEU A 152 3.55 11.44 6.95
CA LEU A 152 3.31 12.88 7.00
C LEU A 152 3.54 13.48 8.40
N HIS A 153 3.63 12.64 9.42
CA HIS A 153 3.78 13.08 10.79
C HIS A 153 5.25 13.20 11.18
N CYS A 154 5.70 14.42 11.50
CA CYS A 154 6.91 14.63 12.27
C CYS A 154 6.57 14.45 13.74
N ASN A 155 6.78 13.28 14.31
CA ASN A 155 6.69 13.12 15.77
C ASN A 155 7.83 13.87 16.44
N THR A 156 7.55 15.09 16.87
CA THR A 156 8.46 15.92 17.66
C THR A 156 8.68 15.39 19.08
N SER A 157 7.95 14.35 19.51
CA SER A 157 7.99 13.85 20.90
C SER A 157 8.48 12.40 21.06
N THR A 158 8.55 11.58 20.03
CA THR A 158 8.98 10.16 20.17
C THR A 158 9.91 9.66 19.06
N ALA A 159 9.95 10.27 17.89
CA ALA A 159 11.02 10.02 16.94
C ALA A 159 12.09 11.10 17.15
N ASN A 160 13.24 10.71 17.67
CA ASN A 160 14.44 11.51 17.48
C ASN A 160 14.49 11.85 15.98
N ASN A 161 14.67 13.13 15.61
CA ASN A 161 14.89 13.59 14.23
C ASN A 161 16.02 12.84 13.49
N SER A 162 16.67 11.89 14.16
CA SER A 162 17.74 11.03 13.67
C SER A 162 17.30 9.90 12.75
N ASN A 163 16.00 9.61 12.64
CA ASN A 163 15.52 8.48 11.83
C ASN A 163 14.94 8.87 10.45
N VAL A 164 14.80 10.16 10.16
CA VAL A 164 14.37 10.59 8.82
C VAL A 164 15.57 10.55 7.89
N LEU A 165 15.56 9.64 6.92
CA LEU A 165 16.63 9.49 5.93
C LEU A 165 16.60 10.62 4.91
N LYS A 166 15.42 10.98 4.44
CA LYS A 166 15.17 12.09 3.49
C LYS A 166 13.72 12.54 3.56
N THR A 167 13.46 13.68 2.96
CA THR A 167 12.09 14.19 2.76
C THR A 167 11.75 14.25 1.28
N GLU A 168 10.48 14.10 0.96
CA GLU A 168 9.95 14.26 -0.39
C GLU A 168 8.70 15.16 -0.35
N THR A 169 8.56 16.01 -1.37
CA THR A 169 7.36 16.84 -1.54
C THR A 169 6.30 16.02 -2.27
N ILE A 170 5.13 15.89 -1.67
CA ILE A 170 3.98 15.19 -2.25
C ILE A 170 2.76 16.11 -2.32
N GLU A 171 1.80 15.77 -3.17
CA GLU A 171 0.49 16.42 -3.19
C GLU A 171 -0.53 15.52 -2.48
N VAL A 172 -1.30 16.11 -1.54
CA VAL A 172 -2.37 15.42 -0.80
C VAL A 172 -3.73 15.91 -1.28
N LYS A 173 -4.66 14.96 -1.42
CA LYS A 173 -6.07 15.20 -1.75
C LYS A 173 -6.98 14.40 -0.81
N THR A 174 -8.25 14.78 -0.74
CA THR A 174 -9.25 13.91 -0.11
C THR A 174 -9.67 12.81 -1.09
N LEU A 175 -10.01 11.64 -0.59
CA LEU A 175 -10.51 10.53 -1.42
C LEU A 175 -11.81 10.94 -2.15
N ASP A 176 -12.65 11.73 -1.50
CA ASP A 176 -13.93 12.20 -2.06
C ASP A 176 -13.77 12.96 -3.39
N ARG A 177 -12.63 13.63 -3.60
CA ARG A 177 -12.35 14.35 -4.87
C ARG A 177 -12.16 13.45 -6.09
N PHE A 178 -11.92 12.17 -5.89
CA PHE A 178 -11.76 11.22 -7.00
C PHE A 178 -13.09 10.66 -7.50
N ASN A 179 -14.19 10.89 -6.77
CA ASN A 179 -15.53 10.42 -7.12
C ASN A 179 -15.61 8.90 -7.42
N ILE A 180 -14.80 8.11 -6.71
CA ILE A 180 -14.80 6.65 -6.86
C ILE A 180 -15.97 6.09 -6.06
N THR A 181 -16.74 5.21 -6.68
CA THR A 181 -17.91 4.56 -6.08
C THR A 181 -17.89 3.06 -6.32
N ASN A 182 -18.91 2.36 -5.83
CA ASN A 182 -19.07 0.92 -6.00
C ASN A 182 -17.86 0.13 -5.50
N ILE A 183 -17.39 0.47 -4.28
CA ILE A 183 -16.24 -0.15 -3.64
C ILE A 183 -16.71 -1.30 -2.75
N SER A 184 -16.05 -2.46 -2.84
CA SER A 184 -16.29 -3.59 -1.91
C SER A 184 -15.26 -3.64 -0.78
N PHE A 185 -14.03 -3.26 -1.08
CA PHE A 185 -12.90 -3.44 -0.17
C PHE A 185 -11.90 -2.28 -0.28
N ILE A 186 -11.41 -1.83 0.87
CA ILE A 186 -10.34 -0.84 1.01
C ILE A 186 -9.23 -1.47 1.85
N LYS A 187 -8.00 -1.53 1.33
CA LYS A 187 -6.78 -1.69 2.12
C LYS A 187 -6.23 -0.31 2.38
N MET A 188 -5.88 -0.01 3.62
CA MET A 188 -5.36 1.29 4.02
C MET A 188 -4.19 1.11 4.99
N ASP A 189 -3.04 1.66 4.60
CA ASP A 189 -1.80 1.61 5.35
C ASP A 189 -0.99 2.86 4.96
N VAL A 190 -1.14 3.90 5.77
CA VAL A 190 -0.65 5.25 5.47
C VAL A 190 0.13 5.85 6.65
N GLU A 191 0.66 4.97 7.49
CA GLU A 191 1.61 5.29 8.54
C GLU A 191 1.15 6.44 9.46
N ASP A 192 0.10 6.11 10.23
CA ASP A 192 -0.57 6.98 11.21
C ASP A 192 -1.46 8.10 10.62
N ASN A 193 -1.72 8.13 9.30
CA ASN A 193 -2.64 9.11 8.69
C ASN A 193 -4.06 8.58 8.41
N GLU A 194 -4.39 7.37 8.86
CA GLU A 194 -5.66 6.66 8.57
C GLU A 194 -6.89 7.49 8.96
N PHE A 195 -6.85 8.14 10.13
CA PHE A 195 -7.95 8.98 10.59
C PHE A 195 -8.22 10.15 9.65
N ASN A 196 -7.18 10.82 9.16
CA ASN A 196 -7.32 11.93 8.20
C ASN A 196 -7.81 11.44 6.83
N VAL A 197 -7.37 10.27 6.38
CA VAL A 197 -7.88 9.66 5.14
C VAL A 197 -9.38 9.41 5.27
N LEU A 198 -9.84 8.84 6.37
CA LEU A 198 -11.27 8.58 6.60
C LEU A 198 -12.10 9.88 6.69
N LEU A 199 -11.56 10.93 7.30
CA LEU A 199 -12.21 12.25 7.30
C LEU A 199 -12.41 12.81 5.89
N GLY A 200 -11.48 12.54 4.98
CA GLY A 200 -11.55 12.95 3.57
C GLY A 200 -12.29 11.95 2.66
N SER A 201 -12.98 10.95 3.24
CA SER A 201 -13.57 9.83 2.50
C SER A 201 -15.07 9.64 2.73
N LEU A 202 -15.71 10.52 3.47
CA LEU A 202 -17.08 10.34 3.97
C LEU A 202 -18.11 10.09 2.85
N ASN A 203 -18.04 10.85 1.76
CA ASN A 203 -18.93 10.67 0.63
C ASN A 203 -18.63 9.38 -0.13
N THR A 204 -17.36 9.05 -0.31
CA THR A 204 -16.91 7.82 -0.95
C THR A 204 -17.39 6.59 -0.19
N LEU A 205 -17.23 6.56 1.14
CA LEU A 205 -17.68 5.48 2.00
C LEU A 205 -19.21 5.33 1.92
N LYS A 206 -19.96 6.43 2.06
CA LYS A 206 -21.43 6.43 1.98
C LYS A 206 -21.93 5.98 0.62
N ASN A 207 -21.36 6.50 -0.48
CA ASN A 207 -21.78 6.20 -1.85
C ASN A 207 -21.42 4.77 -2.27
N SER A 208 -20.51 4.13 -1.54
CA SER A 208 -20.13 2.71 -1.72
C SER A 208 -20.78 1.77 -0.69
N ASN A 209 -21.78 2.27 0.05
CA ASN A 209 -22.50 1.51 1.07
C ASN A 209 -21.57 0.95 2.16
N TYR A 210 -20.60 1.75 2.62
CA TYR A 210 -19.66 1.46 3.69
C TYR A 210 -18.89 0.14 3.46
N PRO A 211 -17.93 0.12 2.51
CA PRO A 211 -17.15 -1.06 2.17
C PRO A 211 -16.31 -1.54 3.35
N LYS A 212 -15.87 -2.81 3.33
CA LYS A 212 -14.94 -3.32 4.32
C LYS A 212 -13.58 -2.62 4.21
N ILE A 213 -12.99 -2.31 5.37
CA ILE A 213 -11.70 -1.60 5.45
C ILE A 213 -10.73 -2.45 6.26
N LEU A 214 -9.67 -2.93 5.61
CA LEU A 214 -8.50 -3.50 6.24
C LEU A 214 -7.49 -2.38 6.44
N PHE A 215 -7.10 -2.10 7.68
CA PHE A 215 -6.20 -0.99 7.97
C PHE A 215 -5.16 -1.33 9.03
N GLU A 216 -4.00 -0.68 8.92
CA GLU A 216 -2.97 -0.72 9.95
C GLU A 216 -3.19 0.41 10.97
N SER A 217 -2.85 0.16 12.23
CA SER A 217 -2.76 1.19 13.27
C SER A 217 -1.67 0.81 14.24
N ASN A 218 -0.48 1.38 14.06
CA ASN A 218 0.72 1.06 14.84
C ASN A 218 0.61 1.51 16.29
N THR A 219 -0.16 2.57 16.54
CA THR A 219 -0.50 3.05 17.88
C THR A 219 -2.02 3.12 18.01
N TYR A 220 -2.55 2.81 19.20
CA TYR A 220 -3.98 2.93 19.44
C TYR A 220 -4.44 4.37 19.26
N ASN A 221 -5.21 4.61 18.20
CA ASN A 221 -5.76 5.92 17.85
C ASN A 221 -7.26 5.99 18.20
N GLU A 222 -7.57 6.45 19.42
CA GLU A 222 -8.95 6.55 19.91
C GLU A 222 -9.88 7.32 18.94
N LYS A 223 -9.38 8.38 18.31
CA LYS A 223 -10.17 9.18 17.36
C LYS A 223 -10.57 8.36 16.14
N LEU A 224 -9.66 7.55 15.62
CA LEU A 224 -9.88 6.65 14.47
C LEU A 224 -10.97 5.62 14.83
N PHE A 225 -10.83 4.92 15.95
CA PHE A 225 -11.78 3.88 16.36
C PHE A 225 -13.17 4.45 16.69
N ASN A 226 -13.23 5.59 17.39
CA ASN A 226 -14.50 6.27 17.69
C ASN A 226 -15.18 6.77 16.40
N PHE A 227 -14.42 7.24 15.42
CA PHE A 227 -14.95 7.68 14.14
C PHE A 227 -15.55 6.51 13.35
N LEU A 228 -14.83 5.39 13.24
CA LEU A 228 -15.37 4.18 12.60
C LEU A 228 -16.65 3.69 13.29
N LYS A 229 -16.67 3.68 14.61
CA LYS A 229 -17.87 3.33 15.40
C LYS A 229 -19.05 4.28 15.13
N ALA A 230 -18.78 5.59 15.00
CA ALA A 230 -19.82 6.58 14.67
C ALA A 230 -20.41 6.38 13.27
N LEU A 231 -19.65 5.77 12.36
CA LEU A 231 -20.10 5.33 11.03
C LEU A 231 -20.73 3.92 11.03
N ASN A 232 -21.00 3.34 12.21
CA ASN A 232 -21.55 2.00 12.41
C ASN A 232 -20.63 0.84 11.94
N TYR A 233 -19.32 1.08 11.85
CA TYR A 233 -18.37 -0.03 11.67
C TYR A 233 -18.15 -0.78 12.98
N ASN A 234 -18.18 -2.11 12.88
CA ASN A 234 -17.60 -3.00 13.87
C ASN A 234 -16.14 -3.23 13.53
N VAL A 235 -15.22 -3.00 14.47
CA VAL A 235 -13.78 -3.16 14.26
C VAL A 235 -13.29 -4.36 15.04
N ILE A 236 -12.64 -5.28 14.36
CA ILE A 236 -12.02 -6.48 14.95
C ILE A 236 -10.52 -6.52 14.69
N THR A 237 -9.77 -7.09 15.62
CA THR A 237 -8.37 -7.44 15.42
C THR A 237 -8.26 -8.71 14.58
N ILE A 238 -7.16 -8.85 13.82
CA ILE A 238 -6.91 -10.02 13.02
C ILE A 238 -5.96 -10.95 13.77
N ASN A 239 -6.41 -12.16 14.09
CA ASN A 239 -5.61 -13.11 14.85
C ASN A 239 -4.29 -13.46 14.13
N GLY A 240 -3.19 -13.38 14.88
CA GLY A 240 -1.85 -13.69 14.37
C GLY A 240 -1.19 -12.60 13.53
N VAL A 241 -1.82 -11.42 13.43
CA VAL A 241 -1.24 -10.25 12.76
C VAL A 241 -1.35 -9.06 13.70
N ASN A 242 -0.21 -8.48 14.05
CA ASN A 242 -0.16 -7.30 14.91
C ASN A 242 -0.59 -6.06 14.13
N ASN A 243 -1.21 -5.12 14.84
CA ASN A 243 -1.56 -3.78 14.34
C ASN A 243 -2.50 -3.72 13.12
N MET A 244 -3.04 -4.87 12.68
CA MET A 244 -4.00 -4.93 11.57
C MET A 244 -5.41 -5.16 12.07
N PHE A 245 -6.34 -4.39 11.52
CA PHE A 245 -7.75 -4.37 11.92
C PHE A 245 -8.65 -4.47 10.68
N LEU A 246 -9.79 -5.15 10.85
CA LEU A 246 -10.87 -5.12 9.88
C LEU A 246 -12.05 -4.33 10.44
N ALA A 247 -12.47 -3.29 9.73
CA ALA A 247 -13.72 -2.59 9.96
C ALA A 247 -14.78 -3.07 8.94
N SER A 248 -15.96 -3.45 9.44
CA SER A 248 -17.09 -3.86 8.62
C SER A 248 -18.41 -3.39 9.21
N THR A 249 -19.35 -3.04 8.35
CA THR A 249 -20.77 -2.85 8.74
C THR A 249 -21.48 -4.20 8.62
N ASN A 250 -22.50 -4.41 9.46
CA ASN A 250 -23.33 -5.62 9.44
C ASN A 250 -24.15 -5.74 8.15
#